data_66b528d1242a8aeadc359a1e31855094
#
_entry.id   66b528d1242a8aeadc359a1e31855094
#
_cell.length_a   1.000
_cell.length_b   1.000
_cell.length_c   1.000
_cell.angle_alpha   90.00
_cell.angle_beta   90.00
_cell.angle_gamma   90.00
#
_symmetry.space_group_name_H-M   'P 1'
#
loop_
_entity.id
_entity.type
_entity.pdbx_description
1 polymer ?
#
loop_
_entity_poly.entity_id
_entity_poly.type
_entity_poly.pdbx_seq_one_letter_code
_entity_poly.pdbx_strand_id
1 'polypeptide(L)'
;MPEQSANAVQVHGTNSGGSIITDQIMAEARGIAKLVQKQAGRAKEKLLQNLGKADKTTDDIFEEHLQNFNLQQAHANRLHKDISNYIRCIKAMQNANKNLMETLAEVYESQWTGHDLLYVQSQNQEMLWADLAHKLSDQVLIPLNTYQGQFPEMRKKIDKRGRKLIDYDKERHVIQSMQNSAGRNEGKFARAKEQMELAKRTYEILNSELHDELPALYDSRALFLVTNMQTLFAAEEVFHTETSKVFSELEAIIDKLAKEVQRGTLPRKVLPKPLPLASPTSFNSSPTSNSLSSPPKGASTDNLPSGVLYKVKASYKYQAEDGDELNFDVGEVIQVIPYEDPEEQQEEGWLTGIKESTGEKGMFPANFTRPI
;
A
#
# COMPACT_ATOMS: atom_id res chain seq x y z
N MET A 1 -0.23 -48.78 -79.66
CA MET A 1 0.77 -48.67 -78.59
C MET A 1 0.82 -47.19 -78.22
N PRO A 2 0.19 -46.72 -77.12
CA PRO A 2 0.18 -45.30 -76.76
C PRO A 2 1.35 -44.98 -75.83
N GLU A 3 1.92 -43.79 -76.08
CA GLU A 3 2.93 -43.10 -75.31
C GLU A 3 2.36 -42.60 -74.01
N GLN A 4 3.11 -42.81 -72.95
CA GLN A 4 2.82 -42.24 -71.59
C GLN A 4 3.48 -40.87 -71.52
N SER A 5 2.67 -39.82 -71.41
CA SER A 5 3.10 -38.46 -71.12
C SER A 5 3.29 -38.29 -69.61
N ALA A 6 4.47 -37.96 -69.13
CA ALA A 6 4.79 -37.66 -67.75
C ALA A 6 4.42 -36.21 -67.43
N ASN A 7 3.44 -35.99 -66.58
CA ASN A 7 3.11 -34.67 -66.03
C ASN A 7 4.08 -34.27 -64.93
N ALA A 8 4.92 -33.26 -65.18
CA ALA A 8 5.72 -32.61 -64.17
C ALA A 8 4.86 -31.57 -63.44
N VAL A 9 4.62 -31.81 -62.14
CA VAL A 9 3.96 -30.86 -61.23
C VAL A 9 5.01 -29.81 -60.83
N GLN A 10 4.86 -28.61 -61.33
CA GLN A 10 5.60 -27.44 -60.84
C GLN A 10 5.03 -27.00 -59.46
N VAL A 11 5.78 -27.17 -58.38
CA VAL A 11 5.48 -26.59 -57.06
C VAL A 11 5.91 -25.15 -57.07
N HIS A 12 4.97 -24.22 -57.22
CA HIS A 12 5.20 -22.80 -56.93
C HIS A 12 5.24 -22.62 -55.42
N GLY A 13 6.45 -22.58 -54.83
CA GLY A 13 6.68 -22.18 -53.47
C GLY A 13 6.45 -20.68 -53.30
N THR A 14 5.41 -20.29 -52.60
CA THR A 14 5.12 -18.89 -52.26
C THR A 14 6.09 -18.43 -51.15
N ASN A 15 7.12 -17.69 -51.55
CA ASN A 15 8.14 -17.13 -50.63
C ASN A 15 7.77 -15.70 -50.22
N SER A 16 6.48 -15.44 -49.86
CA SER A 16 5.98 -14.12 -49.50
C SER A 16 5.96 -13.84 -47.97
N GLY A 17 6.08 -14.86 -47.13
CA GLY A 17 6.03 -14.67 -45.66
C GLY A 17 7.31 -14.13 -45.03
N GLY A 18 8.47 -14.46 -45.61
CA GLY A 18 9.77 -14.04 -45.07
C GLY A 18 10.10 -12.56 -45.30
N SER A 19 9.60 -11.96 -46.40
CA SER A 19 9.83 -10.54 -46.67
C SER A 19 9.06 -9.61 -45.75
N ILE A 20 7.82 -9.93 -45.43
CA ILE A 20 6.95 -9.12 -44.55
C ILE A 20 7.49 -9.05 -43.13
N ILE A 21 7.95 -10.18 -42.57
CA ILE A 21 8.52 -10.23 -41.23
C ILE A 21 9.84 -9.43 -41.15
N THR A 22 10.68 -9.54 -42.17
CA THR A 22 11.96 -8.82 -42.24
C THR A 22 11.74 -7.31 -42.35
N ASP A 23 10.75 -6.86 -43.18
CA ASP A 23 10.40 -5.46 -43.32
C ASP A 23 9.81 -4.87 -42.04
N GLN A 24 9.02 -5.64 -41.29
CA GLN A 24 8.47 -5.24 -40.01
C GLN A 24 9.57 -5.09 -38.92
N ILE A 25 10.47 -6.04 -38.80
CA ILE A 25 11.64 -5.97 -37.90
C ILE A 25 12.54 -4.77 -38.26
N MET A 26 12.77 -4.52 -39.55
CA MET A 26 13.55 -3.38 -39.99
C MET A 26 12.84 -2.03 -39.70
N ALA A 27 11.53 -1.97 -39.83
CA ALA A 27 10.75 -0.78 -39.47
C ALA A 27 10.78 -0.50 -37.94
N GLU A 28 10.65 -1.52 -37.11
CA GLU A 28 10.78 -1.41 -35.68
C GLU A 28 12.20 -0.99 -35.24
N ALA A 29 13.24 -1.61 -35.81
CA ALA A 29 14.63 -1.23 -35.56
C ALA A 29 14.92 0.24 -35.93
N ARG A 30 14.38 0.72 -37.08
CA ARG A 30 14.47 2.13 -37.46
C ARG A 30 13.71 3.04 -36.50
N GLY A 31 12.56 2.60 -35.99
CA GLY A 31 11.80 3.31 -34.97
C GLY A 31 12.59 3.47 -33.66
N ILE A 32 13.18 2.40 -33.16
CA ILE A 32 14.03 2.39 -31.97
C ILE A 32 15.26 3.30 -32.17
N ALA A 33 15.95 3.19 -33.31
CA ALA A 33 17.10 4.04 -33.61
C ALA A 33 16.75 5.54 -33.60
N LYS A 34 15.59 5.92 -34.16
CA LYS A 34 15.10 7.32 -34.14
C LYS A 34 14.80 7.78 -32.68
N LEU A 35 14.21 6.92 -31.86
CA LEU A 35 13.95 7.24 -30.46
C LEU A 35 15.25 7.47 -29.67
N VAL A 36 16.23 6.57 -29.83
CA VAL A 36 17.56 6.70 -29.19
C VAL A 36 18.26 7.99 -29.64
N GLN A 37 18.27 8.28 -30.95
CA GLN A 37 18.85 9.50 -31.48
C GLN A 37 18.17 10.76 -30.93
N LYS A 38 16.84 10.74 -30.79
CA LYS A 38 16.08 11.85 -30.23
C LYS A 38 16.40 12.06 -28.75
N GLN A 39 16.50 10.97 -27.95
CA GLN A 39 16.88 11.05 -26.56
C GLN A 39 18.31 11.54 -26.37
N ALA A 40 19.27 11.04 -27.16
CA ALA A 40 20.64 11.53 -27.15
C ALA A 40 20.73 13.02 -27.51
N GLY A 41 19.95 13.49 -28.49
CA GLY A 41 19.84 14.90 -28.84
C GLY A 41 19.33 15.77 -27.67
N ARG A 42 18.30 15.33 -26.97
CA ARG A 42 17.77 16.02 -25.77
C ARG A 42 18.79 16.05 -24.61
N ALA A 43 19.46 14.93 -24.36
CA ALA A 43 20.48 14.86 -23.32
C ALA A 43 21.65 15.82 -23.59
N LYS A 44 22.11 15.88 -24.84
CA LYS A 44 23.14 16.85 -25.27
C LYS A 44 22.69 18.29 -25.06
N GLU A 45 21.48 18.64 -25.49
CA GLU A 45 20.92 19.99 -25.35
C GLU A 45 20.83 20.39 -23.88
N LYS A 46 20.26 19.53 -23.04
CA LYS A 46 20.16 19.75 -21.59
C LYS A 46 21.54 19.94 -20.94
N LEU A 47 22.55 19.18 -21.38
CA LEU A 47 23.92 19.33 -20.90
C LEU A 47 24.52 20.69 -21.27
N LEU A 48 24.30 21.15 -22.53
CA LEU A 48 24.78 22.46 -22.98
C LEU A 48 24.12 23.61 -22.22
N GLN A 49 22.81 23.51 -21.96
CA GLN A 49 22.08 24.48 -21.15
C GLN A 49 22.59 24.50 -19.70
N ASN A 50 22.79 23.33 -19.07
CA ASN A 50 23.33 23.24 -17.72
C ASN A 50 24.76 23.78 -17.59
N LEU A 51 25.58 23.71 -18.65
CA LEU A 51 26.93 24.27 -18.71
C LEU A 51 26.95 25.76 -19.08
N GLY A 52 25.79 26.39 -19.29
CA GLY A 52 25.68 27.77 -19.72
C GLY A 52 26.19 28.04 -21.15
N LYS A 53 26.37 26.97 -21.97
CA LYS A 53 26.82 27.06 -23.36
C LYS A 53 25.67 27.22 -24.37
N ALA A 54 24.45 27.03 -23.95
CA ALA A 54 23.22 27.26 -24.67
C ALA A 54 22.20 27.92 -23.76
N ASP A 55 21.45 28.89 -24.24
CA ASP A 55 20.39 29.55 -23.48
C ASP A 55 19.15 28.64 -23.40
N LYS A 56 18.39 28.77 -22.31
CA LYS A 56 17.14 28.04 -22.07
C LYS A 56 15.97 29.01 -22.18
N THR A 57 14.90 28.61 -22.88
CA THR A 57 13.64 29.34 -22.81
C THR A 57 13.06 29.20 -21.39
N THR A 58 12.86 30.34 -20.72
CA THR A 58 12.29 30.41 -19.34
C THR A 58 10.80 30.76 -19.42
N ASP A 59 10.06 30.30 -18.43
CA ASP A 59 8.66 30.61 -18.21
C ASP A 59 8.44 30.66 -16.70
N ASP A 60 8.63 31.85 -16.12
CA ASP A 60 8.64 32.06 -14.68
C ASP A 60 7.28 31.74 -14.05
N ILE A 61 6.19 32.01 -14.76
CA ILE A 61 4.82 31.67 -14.30
C ILE A 61 4.64 30.16 -14.22
N PHE A 62 5.13 29.43 -15.24
CA PHE A 62 5.10 27.97 -15.20
C PHE A 62 5.94 27.41 -14.07
N GLU A 63 7.11 27.95 -13.79
CA GLU A 63 7.98 27.51 -12.69
C GLU A 63 7.30 27.73 -11.33
N GLU A 64 6.54 28.81 -11.15
CA GLU A 64 5.72 29.04 -9.96
C GLU A 64 4.62 27.98 -9.83
N HIS A 65 3.88 27.71 -10.91
CA HIS A 65 2.85 26.66 -10.92
C HIS A 65 3.45 25.28 -10.62
N LEU A 66 4.64 24.98 -11.15
CA LEU A 66 5.35 23.74 -10.88
C LEU A 66 5.79 23.60 -9.42
N GLN A 67 6.24 24.69 -8.80
CA GLN A 67 6.56 24.71 -7.35
C GLN A 67 5.31 24.43 -6.51
N ASN A 68 4.21 25.11 -6.80
CA ASN A 68 2.92 24.90 -6.13
C ASN A 68 2.42 23.46 -6.29
N PHE A 69 2.53 22.89 -7.49
CA PHE A 69 2.19 21.49 -7.76
C PHE A 69 3.05 20.52 -6.95
N ASN A 70 4.36 20.72 -6.90
CA ASN A 70 5.28 19.86 -6.15
C ASN A 70 4.97 19.90 -4.64
N LEU A 71 4.70 21.07 -4.10
CA LEU A 71 4.33 21.25 -2.69
C LEU A 71 2.99 20.58 -2.38
N GLN A 72 1.99 20.78 -3.23
CA GLN A 72 0.66 20.17 -3.11
C GLN A 72 0.74 18.64 -3.15
N GLN A 73 1.51 18.07 -4.08
CA GLN A 73 1.74 16.63 -4.17
C GLN A 73 2.41 16.07 -2.91
N ALA A 74 3.43 16.76 -2.40
CA ALA A 74 4.11 16.36 -1.16
C ALA A 74 3.16 16.36 0.05
N HIS A 75 2.33 17.40 0.17
CA HIS A 75 1.34 17.50 1.25
C HIS A 75 0.26 16.41 1.13
N ALA A 76 -0.24 16.14 -0.09
CA ALA A 76 -1.21 15.08 -0.32
C ALA A 76 -0.66 13.70 0.04
N ASN A 77 0.58 13.41 -0.34
CA ASN A 77 1.24 12.14 0.00
C ASN A 77 1.41 11.98 1.51
N ARG A 78 1.83 13.04 2.20
CA ARG A 78 1.97 13.02 3.66
C ARG A 78 0.61 12.82 4.34
N LEU A 79 -0.41 13.58 3.94
CA LEU A 79 -1.76 13.46 4.48
C LEU A 79 -2.32 12.04 4.31
N HIS A 80 -2.14 11.46 3.12
CA HIS A 80 -2.56 10.09 2.85
C HIS A 80 -1.86 9.08 3.78
N LYS A 81 -0.54 9.19 3.94
CA LYS A 81 0.22 8.33 4.85
C LYS A 81 -0.30 8.45 6.29
N ASP A 82 -0.51 9.69 6.75
CA ASP A 82 -0.91 9.94 8.14
C ASP A 82 -2.36 9.46 8.40
N ILE A 83 -3.30 9.68 7.46
CA ILE A 83 -4.68 9.17 7.56
C ILE A 83 -4.72 7.64 7.48
N SER A 84 -3.96 7.03 6.57
CA SER A 84 -3.87 5.57 6.48
C SER A 84 -3.36 4.96 7.78
N ASN A 85 -2.30 5.56 8.37
CA ASN A 85 -1.78 5.13 9.66
C ASN A 85 -2.81 5.33 10.79
N TYR A 86 -3.53 6.45 10.79
CA TYR A 86 -4.58 6.73 11.77
C TYR A 86 -5.68 5.67 11.76
N ILE A 87 -6.19 5.31 10.57
CA ILE A 87 -7.19 4.24 10.40
C ILE A 87 -6.65 2.89 10.86
N ARG A 88 -5.37 2.59 10.59
CA ARG A 88 -4.72 1.37 11.09
C ARG A 88 -4.69 1.32 12.61
N CYS A 89 -4.35 2.43 13.27
CA CYS A 89 -4.37 2.52 14.72
C CYS A 89 -5.78 2.38 15.31
N ILE A 90 -6.81 2.93 14.66
CA ILE A 90 -8.22 2.73 15.05
C ILE A 90 -8.58 1.25 15.00
N LYS A 91 -8.23 0.53 13.94
CA LYS A 91 -8.47 -0.92 13.82
C LYS A 91 -7.71 -1.73 14.89
N ALA A 92 -6.49 -1.35 15.20
CA ALA A 92 -5.74 -1.97 16.29
C ALA A 92 -6.41 -1.71 17.65
N MET A 93 -6.88 -0.48 17.90
CA MET A 93 -7.63 -0.15 19.11
C MET A 93 -8.96 -0.91 19.20
N GLN A 94 -9.69 -1.05 18.09
CA GLN A 94 -10.90 -1.88 18.00
C GLN A 94 -10.62 -3.31 18.46
N ASN A 95 -9.57 -3.94 17.95
CA ASN A 95 -9.20 -5.30 18.32
C ASN A 95 -8.81 -5.41 19.81
N ALA A 96 -8.01 -4.46 20.29
CA ALA A 96 -7.60 -4.42 21.70
C ALA A 96 -8.80 -4.24 22.65
N ASN A 97 -9.72 -3.34 22.28
CA ASN A 97 -10.95 -3.11 23.03
C ASN A 97 -11.86 -4.34 23.05
N LYS A 98 -12.01 -5.02 21.90
CA LYS A 98 -12.77 -6.27 21.79
C LYS A 98 -12.22 -7.33 22.76
N ASN A 99 -10.91 -7.60 22.71
CA ASN A 99 -10.26 -8.57 23.58
C ASN A 99 -10.44 -8.20 25.07
N LEU A 100 -10.33 -6.92 25.42
CA LEU A 100 -10.56 -6.45 26.78
C LEU A 100 -11.99 -6.72 27.25
N MET A 101 -12.97 -6.36 26.42
CA MET A 101 -14.39 -6.55 26.76
C MET A 101 -14.78 -8.04 26.87
N GLU A 102 -14.21 -8.90 26.02
CA GLU A 102 -14.38 -10.36 26.12
C GLU A 102 -13.82 -10.88 27.44
N THR A 103 -12.62 -10.46 27.83
CA THR A 103 -12.02 -10.84 29.13
C THR A 103 -12.86 -10.33 30.29
N LEU A 104 -13.35 -9.09 30.25
CA LEU A 104 -14.22 -8.55 31.29
C LEU A 104 -15.54 -9.34 31.38
N ALA A 105 -16.14 -9.75 30.28
CA ALA A 105 -17.34 -10.58 30.24
C ALA A 105 -17.09 -12.00 30.85
N GLU A 106 -15.89 -12.57 30.64
CA GLU A 106 -15.51 -13.87 31.24
C GLU A 106 -15.34 -13.76 32.74
N VAL A 107 -14.80 -12.64 33.27
CA VAL A 107 -14.59 -12.40 34.70
C VAL A 107 -15.89 -12.02 35.41
N TYR A 108 -16.82 -11.37 34.72
CA TYR A 108 -18.10 -10.95 35.25
C TYR A 108 -19.04 -12.17 35.39
N GLU A 109 -19.28 -12.64 36.63
CA GLU A 109 -20.09 -13.85 36.83
C GLU A 109 -21.55 -13.68 36.38
N SER A 110 -22.09 -14.72 35.73
CA SER A 110 -23.43 -14.68 35.10
C SER A 110 -24.59 -14.41 36.08
N GLN A 111 -24.37 -14.65 37.37
CA GLN A 111 -25.32 -14.34 38.43
C GLN A 111 -25.20 -12.91 38.98
N TRP A 112 -24.18 -12.14 38.60
CA TRP A 112 -24.04 -10.76 39.04
C TRP A 112 -25.01 -9.84 38.31
N THR A 113 -25.51 -8.86 39.04
CA THR A 113 -26.47 -7.90 38.48
C THR A 113 -25.87 -7.13 37.31
N GLY A 114 -26.53 -7.15 36.17
CA GLY A 114 -26.11 -6.44 34.96
C GLY A 114 -25.22 -7.23 33.99
N HIS A 115 -25.00 -8.54 34.21
CA HIS A 115 -24.25 -9.39 33.29
C HIS A 115 -24.69 -9.27 31.83
N ASP A 116 -25.99 -9.41 31.57
CA ASP A 116 -26.51 -9.32 30.21
C ASP A 116 -26.39 -7.92 29.60
N LEU A 117 -26.50 -6.88 30.45
CA LEU A 117 -26.30 -5.50 30.04
C LEU A 117 -24.84 -5.22 29.69
N LEU A 118 -23.89 -5.76 30.47
CA LEU A 118 -22.46 -5.66 30.15
C LEU A 118 -22.17 -6.25 28.75
N TYR A 119 -22.74 -7.40 28.44
CA TYR A 119 -22.61 -8.03 27.13
C TYR A 119 -23.17 -7.13 26.02
N VAL A 120 -24.37 -6.57 26.21
CA VAL A 120 -24.99 -5.67 25.22
C VAL A 120 -24.12 -4.43 24.99
N GLN A 121 -23.58 -3.82 26.06
CA GLN A 121 -22.71 -2.65 25.90
C GLN A 121 -21.37 -2.98 25.22
N SER A 122 -20.83 -4.18 25.45
CA SER A 122 -19.67 -4.68 24.75
C SER A 122 -19.91 -4.77 23.22
N GLN A 123 -21.06 -5.31 22.82
CA GLN A 123 -21.46 -5.38 21.41
C GLN A 123 -21.68 -3.98 20.80
N ASN A 124 -22.33 -3.07 21.52
CA ASN A 124 -22.51 -1.69 21.08
C ASN A 124 -21.16 -1.02 20.81
N GLN A 125 -20.19 -1.22 21.71
CA GLN A 125 -18.87 -0.64 21.57
C GLN A 125 -18.10 -1.22 20.35
N GLU A 126 -18.19 -2.54 20.13
CA GLU A 126 -17.60 -3.18 18.94
C GLU A 126 -18.18 -2.60 17.64
N MET A 127 -19.51 -2.40 17.59
CA MET A 127 -20.18 -1.79 16.42
C MET A 127 -19.72 -0.36 16.19
N LEU A 128 -19.56 0.46 17.24
CA LEU A 128 -19.12 1.86 17.12
C LEU A 128 -17.70 1.94 16.55
N TRP A 129 -16.78 1.10 17.02
CA TRP A 129 -15.42 1.02 16.46
C TRP A 129 -15.42 0.58 15.01
N ALA A 130 -16.23 -0.42 14.64
CA ALA A 130 -16.35 -0.91 13.27
C ALA A 130 -16.91 0.16 12.34
N ASP A 131 -17.95 0.91 12.78
CA ASP A 131 -18.57 1.98 12.02
C ASP A 131 -17.58 3.14 11.76
N LEU A 132 -16.83 3.56 12.80
CA LEU A 132 -15.78 4.57 12.65
C LEU A 132 -14.74 4.14 11.62
N ALA A 133 -14.17 2.93 11.79
CA ALA A 133 -13.14 2.41 10.89
C ALA A 133 -13.63 2.32 9.44
N HIS A 134 -14.89 1.91 9.24
CA HIS A 134 -15.54 1.84 7.93
C HIS A 134 -15.74 3.24 7.32
N LYS A 135 -16.36 4.16 8.06
CA LYS A 135 -16.59 5.53 7.60
C LYS A 135 -15.30 6.24 7.21
N LEU A 136 -14.25 6.13 8.03
CA LEU A 136 -12.96 6.74 7.71
C LEU A 136 -12.30 6.11 6.49
N SER A 137 -12.40 4.80 6.33
CA SER A 137 -11.85 4.10 5.15
C SER A 137 -12.58 4.54 3.87
N ASP A 138 -13.90 4.59 3.87
CA ASP A 138 -14.71 4.79 2.68
C ASP A 138 -14.90 6.27 2.34
N GLN A 139 -15.16 7.11 3.36
CA GLN A 139 -15.57 8.49 3.14
C GLN A 139 -14.43 9.51 3.28
N VAL A 140 -13.27 9.09 3.83
CA VAL A 140 -12.09 9.94 3.97
C VAL A 140 -10.93 9.44 3.13
N LEU A 141 -10.54 8.16 3.25
CA LEU A 141 -9.36 7.63 2.58
C LEU A 141 -9.60 7.41 1.07
N ILE A 142 -10.77 6.88 0.65
CA ILE A 142 -11.06 6.68 -0.78
C ILE A 142 -11.06 8.00 -1.56
N PRO A 143 -11.76 9.07 -1.12
CA PRO A 143 -11.65 10.38 -1.77
C PRO A 143 -10.21 10.91 -1.82
N LEU A 144 -9.41 10.70 -0.78
CA LEU A 144 -8.00 11.10 -0.75
C LEU A 144 -7.16 10.31 -1.76
N ASN A 145 -7.41 9.01 -1.93
CA ASN A 145 -6.79 8.19 -2.98
C ASN A 145 -7.12 8.73 -4.38
N THR A 146 -8.39 9.09 -4.61
CA THR A 146 -8.85 9.68 -5.88
C THR A 146 -8.15 11.01 -6.15
N TYR A 147 -8.03 11.85 -5.13
CA TYR A 147 -7.30 13.11 -5.22
C TYR A 147 -5.82 12.89 -5.54
N GLN A 148 -5.15 11.95 -4.88
CA GLN A 148 -3.76 11.60 -5.18
C GLN A 148 -3.58 11.05 -6.59
N GLY A 149 -4.55 10.30 -7.10
CA GLY A 149 -4.51 9.71 -8.45
C GLY A 149 -4.37 10.74 -9.58
N GLN A 150 -4.66 12.02 -9.33
CA GLN A 150 -4.50 13.10 -10.31
C GLN A 150 -3.03 13.50 -10.54
N PHE A 151 -2.19 13.39 -9.51
CA PHE A 151 -0.80 13.86 -9.58
C PHE A 151 0.08 13.10 -10.59
N PRO A 152 0.03 11.76 -10.70
CA PRO A 152 0.85 11.03 -11.68
C PRO A 152 0.56 11.43 -13.13
N GLU A 153 -0.70 11.64 -13.49
CA GLU A 153 -1.07 12.05 -14.85
C GLU A 153 -0.61 13.49 -15.16
N MET A 154 -0.81 14.39 -14.21
CA MET A 154 -0.29 15.74 -14.33
C MET A 154 1.24 15.76 -14.44
N ARG A 155 1.95 14.93 -13.66
CA ARG A 155 3.41 14.77 -13.76
C ARG A 155 3.85 14.32 -15.15
N LYS A 156 3.16 13.36 -15.77
CA LYS A 156 3.43 12.92 -17.15
C LYS A 156 3.29 14.06 -18.16
N LYS A 157 2.27 14.94 -17.99
CA LYS A 157 2.07 16.12 -18.85
C LYS A 157 3.22 17.14 -18.65
N ILE A 158 3.59 17.43 -17.41
CA ILE A 158 4.71 18.32 -17.07
C ILE A 158 6.01 17.81 -17.71
N ASP A 159 6.32 16.53 -17.58
CA ASP A 159 7.50 15.92 -18.17
C ASP A 159 7.45 15.95 -19.70
N LYS A 160 6.27 15.76 -20.28
CA LYS A 160 6.08 15.84 -21.74
C LYS A 160 6.34 17.28 -22.24
N ARG A 161 5.80 18.30 -21.53
CA ARG A 161 6.08 19.71 -21.83
C ARG A 161 7.57 20.01 -21.75
N GLY A 162 8.26 19.55 -20.69
CA GLY A 162 9.70 19.72 -20.53
C GLY A 162 10.51 19.12 -21.70
N ARG A 163 10.14 17.92 -22.14
CA ARG A 163 10.77 17.29 -23.32
C ARG A 163 10.52 18.08 -24.61
N LYS A 164 9.35 18.70 -24.76
CA LYS A 164 9.02 19.48 -25.94
C LYS A 164 9.68 20.85 -25.93
N LEU A 165 9.89 21.45 -24.77
CA LEU A 165 10.70 22.65 -24.61
C LEU A 165 12.15 22.41 -25.07
N ILE A 166 12.76 21.30 -24.63
CA ILE A 166 14.11 20.93 -25.07
C ILE A 166 14.17 20.71 -26.60
N ASP A 167 13.15 20.07 -27.17
CA ASP A 167 13.06 19.90 -28.65
C ASP A 167 12.99 21.25 -29.37
N TYR A 168 12.19 22.20 -28.84
CA TYR A 168 12.09 23.55 -29.39
C TYR A 168 13.41 24.35 -29.26
N ASP A 169 14.02 24.39 -28.07
CA ASP A 169 15.28 25.08 -27.84
C ASP A 169 16.39 24.56 -28.77
N LYS A 170 16.47 23.23 -28.92
CA LYS A 170 17.41 22.59 -29.82
C LYS A 170 17.25 23.09 -31.28
N GLU A 171 16.04 23.10 -31.83
CA GLU A 171 15.78 23.56 -33.18
C GLU A 171 16.01 25.08 -33.31
N ARG A 172 15.72 25.86 -32.26
CA ARG A 172 16.04 27.29 -32.18
C ARG A 172 17.54 27.54 -32.28
N HIS A 173 18.37 26.78 -31.55
CA HIS A 173 19.83 26.88 -31.62
C HIS A 173 20.39 26.44 -32.97
N VAL A 174 19.77 25.47 -33.63
CA VAL A 174 20.14 25.09 -35.04
C VAL A 174 19.92 26.26 -35.98
N ILE A 175 18.79 26.95 -35.91
CA ILE A 175 18.49 28.14 -36.73
C ILE A 175 19.51 29.25 -36.44
N GLN A 176 19.79 29.54 -35.16
CA GLN A 176 20.74 30.57 -34.75
C GLN A 176 22.18 30.28 -35.28
N SER A 177 22.60 29.00 -35.18
CA SER A 177 23.88 28.55 -35.75
C SER A 177 23.94 28.72 -37.28
N MET A 178 22.84 28.39 -37.98
CA MET A 178 22.78 28.55 -39.45
C MET A 178 22.76 30.03 -39.88
N GLN A 179 22.16 30.92 -39.11
CA GLN A 179 22.15 32.36 -39.36
C GLN A 179 23.56 32.97 -39.28
N ASN A 180 24.39 32.44 -38.35
CA ASN A 180 25.75 32.93 -38.12
C ASN A 180 26.79 32.30 -39.07
N SER A 181 26.39 31.39 -39.98
CA SER A 181 27.30 30.69 -40.89
C SER A 181 27.41 31.42 -42.24
N ALA A 182 28.66 31.71 -42.65
CA ALA A 182 28.92 32.18 -44.02
C ALA A 182 28.64 31.06 -45.05
N GLY A 183 27.78 31.31 -46.05
CA GLY A 183 27.42 30.31 -47.06
C GLY A 183 26.16 29.48 -46.73
N ARG A 184 25.14 30.10 -46.18
CA ARG A 184 23.85 29.50 -45.86
C ARG A 184 23.19 28.81 -47.04
N ASN A 185 22.88 27.52 -46.91
CA ASN A 185 22.05 26.78 -47.84
C ASN A 185 20.57 27.06 -47.58
N GLU A 186 19.91 27.82 -48.47
CA GLU A 186 18.52 28.28 -48.28
C GLU A 186 17.54 27.12 -48.13
N GLY A 187 17.70 25.99 -48.83
CA GLY A 187 16.82 24.84 -48.75
C GLY A 187 16.95 24.12 -47.39
N LYS A 188 18.15 24.05 -46.83
CA LYS A 188 18.35 23.47 -45.47
C LYS A 188 17.81 24.41 -44.41
N PHE A 189 18.00 25.71 -44.54
CA PHE A 189 17.49 26.72 -43.61
C PHE A 189 15.96 26.75 -43.59
N ALA A 190 15.29 26.67 -44.75
CA ALA A 190 13.83 26.61 -44.84
C ALA A 190 13.26 25.39 -44.11
N ARG A 191 13.88 24.21 -44.28
CA ARG A 191 13.48 22.98 -43.58
C ARG A 191 13.70 23.07 -42.05
N ALA A 192 14.83 23.63 -41.62
CA ALA A 192 15.12 23.81 -40.20
C ALA A 192 14.12 24.79 -39.58
N LYS A 193 13.74 25.87 -40.29
CA LYS A 193 12.70 26.81 -39.84
C LYS A 193 11.33 26.11 -39.65
N GLU A 194 10.94 25.30 -40.62
CA GLU A 194 9.70 24.52 -40.53
C GLU A 194 9.70 23.56 -39.32
N GLN A 195 10.81 22.86 -39.06
CA GLN A 195 10.97 21.98 -37.91
C GLN A 195 10.92 22.74 -36.58
N MET A 196 11.56 23.91 -36.52
CA MET A 196 11.49 24.76 -35.33
C MET A 196 10.07 25.25 -35.07
N GLU A 197 9.33 25.70 -36.08
CA GLU A 197 7.93 26.13 -35.94
C GLU A 197 7.02 25.00 -35.50
N LEU A 198 7.22 23.77 -36.00
CA LEU A 198 6.48 22.58 -35.53
C LEU A 198 6.79 22.24 -34.09
N ALA A 199 8.07 22.28 -33.67
CA ALA A 199 8.49 22.06 -32.32
C ALA A 199 7.92 23.12 -31.36
N LYS A 200 7.96 24.39 -31.77
CA LYS A 200 7.38 25.54 -31.07
C LYS A 200 5.88 25.34 -30.80
N ARG A 201 5.09 25.09 -31.83
CA ARG A 201 3.65 24.86 -31.73
C ARG A 201 3.33 23.71 -30.76
N THR A 202 4.09 22.60 -30.88
CA THR A 202 3.88 21.45 -30.00
C THR A 202 4.19 21.76 -28.50
N TYR A 203 5.19 22.59 -28.25
CA TYR A 203 5.52 23.09 -26.94
C TYR A 203 4.44 24.06 -26.43
N GLU A 204 4.05 25.06 -27.24
CA GLU A 204 3.08 26.10 -26.88
C GLU A 204 1.71 25.53 -26.52
N ILE A 205 1.22 24.51 -27.23
CA ILE A 205 -0.04 23.82 -26.90
C ILE A 205 0.04 23.21 -25.51
N LEU A 206 1.09 22.43 -25.22
CA LEU A 206 1.26 21.80 -23.90
C LEU A 206 1.50 22.83 -22.80
N ASN A 207 2.17 23.93 -23.12
CA ASN A 207 2.43 25.02 -22.19
C ASN A 207 1.12 25.71 -21.80
N SER A 208 0.29 26.05 -22.79
CA SER A 208 -1.02 26.67 -22.54
C SER A 208 -1.95 25.75 -21.73
N GLU A 209 -2.03 24.46 -22.10
CA GLU A 209 -2.82 23.50 -21.33
C GLU A 209 -2.39 23.46 -19.86
N LEU A 210 -1.09 23.46 -19.57
CA LEU A 210 -0.59 23.40 -18.20
C LEU A 210 -0.72 24.72 -17.45
N HIS A 211 -0.72 25.86 -18.13
CA HIS A 211 -1.04 27.15 -17.53
C HIS A 211 -2.48 27.23 -17.04
N ASP A 212 -3.40 26.48 -17.65
CA ASP A 212 -4.79 26.39 -17.22
C ASP A 212 -4.99 25.29 -16.16
N GLU A 213 -4.43 24.10 -16.37
CA GLU A 213 -4.67 22.91 -15.53
C GLU A 213 -3.97 22.96 -14.17
N LEU A 214 -2.73 23.48 -14.08
CA LEU A 214 -1.99 23.51 -12.82
C LEU A 214 -2.61 24.46 -11.79
N PRO A 215 -3.01 25.70 -12.13
CA PRO A 215 -3.73 26.56 -11.21
C PRO A 215 -5.09 25.98 -10.80
N ALA A 216 -5.84 25.42 -11.75
CA ALA A 216 -7.13 24.80 -11.46
C ALA A 216 -7.01 23.64 -10.45
N LEU A 217 -5.99 22.77 -10.63
CA LEU A 217 -5.69 21.70 -9.67
C LEU A 217 -5.27 22.27 -8.31
N TYR A 218 -4.48 23.34 -8.29
CA TYR A 218 -4.05 23.99 -7.06
C TYR A 218 -5.21 24.61 -6.29
N ASP A 219 -6.13 25.29 -6.98
CA ASP A 219 -7.29 25.95 -6.37
C ASP A 219 -8.32 24.94 -5.85
N SER A 220 -8.51 23.83 -6.55
CA SER A 220 -9.42 22.75 -6.13
C SER A 220 -9.06 22.11 -4.78
N ARG A 221 -7.79 22.23 -4.36
CA ARG A 221 -7.30 21.64 -3.10
C ARG A 221 -8.04 22.11 -1.86
N ALA A 222 -8.42 23.38 -1.82
CA ALA A 222 -9.08 23.95 -0.65
C ALA A 222 -10.45 23.32 -0.40
N LEU A 223 -11.26 23.22 -1.46
CA LEU A 223 -12.59 22.60 -1.38
C LEU A 223 -12.47 21.12 -1.00
N PHE A 224 -11.53 20.39 -1.62
CA PHE A 224 -11.26 18.99 -1.30
C PHE A 224 -10.89 18.81 0.18
N LEU A 225 -9.92 19.60 0.69
CA LEU A 225 -9.50 19.53 2.08
C LEU A 225 -10.62 19.82 3.06
N VAL A 226 -11.39 20.90 2.83
CA VAL A 226 -12.50 21.27 3.70
C VAL A 226 -13.53 20.14 3.78
N THR A 227 -13.96 19.61 2.64
CA THR A 227 -14.95 18.53 2.58
C THR A 227 -14.45 17.26 3.26
N ASN A 228 -13.20 16.87 3.01
CA ASN A 228 -12.61 15.66 3.57
C ASN A 228 -12.42 15.77 5.10
N MET A 229 -11.96 16.94 5.60
CA MET A 229 -11.82 17.20 7.03
C MET A 229 -13.17 17.30 7.75
N GLN A 230 -14.17 17.91 7.14
CA GLN A 230 -15.53 17.93 7.71
C GLN A 230 -16.07 16.51 7.90
N THR A 231 -15.87 15.65 6.92
CA THR A 231 -16.29 14.24 7.00
C THR A 231 -15.53 13.49 8.11
N LEU A 232 -14.20 13.69 8.20
CA LEU A 232 -13.38 13.12 9.27
C LEU A 232 -13.89 13.52 10.65
N PHE A 233 -14.03 14.83 10.89
CA PHE A 233 -14.40 15.35 12.21
C PHE A 233 -15.84 15.00 12.58
N ALA A 234 -16.78 14.95 11.62
CA ALA A 234 -18.14 14.51 11.88
C ALA A 234 -18.21 13.02 12.27
N ALA A 235 -17.40 12.17 11.64
CA ALA A 235 -17.32 10.75 12.02
C ALA A 235 -16.77 10.57 13.43
N GLU A 236 -15.73 11.32 13.79
CA GLU A 236 -15.13 11.32 15.15
C GLU A 236 -16.11 11.86 16.20
N GLU A 237 -16.80 12.95 15.92
CA GLU A 237 -17.80 13.52 16.84
C GLU A 237 -18.90 12.51 17.18
N VAL A 238 -19.45 11.84 16.16
CA VAL A 238 -20.47 10.81 16.36
C VAL A 238 -19.93 9.65 17.19
N PHE A 239 -18.74 9.15 16.84
CA PHE A 239 -18.11 8.05 17.58
C PHE A 239 -17.88 8.40 19.04
N HIS A 240 -17.30 9.56 19.35
CA HIS A 240 -17.03 9.96 20.74
C HIS A 240 -18.31 10.21 21.53
N THR A 241 -19.34 10.77 20.90
CA THR A 241 -20.63 11.01 21.54
C THR A 241 -21.33 9.70 21.91
N GLU A 242 -21.41 8.75 20.99
CA GLU A 242 -22.06 7.47 21.24
C GLU A 242 -21.23 6.59 22.20
N THR A 243 -19.90 6.59 22.06
CA THR A 243 -18.99 5.89 22.98
C THR A 243 -19.12 6.41 24.41
N SER A 244 -19.28 7.72 24.61
CA SER A 244 -19.52 8.32 25.94
C SER A 244 -20.79 7.76 26.59
N LYS A 245 -21.87 7.54 25.84
CA LYS A 245 -23.10 6.93 26.35
C LYS A 245 -22.88 5.48 26.80
N VAL A 246 -22.15 4.69 25.98
CA VAL A 246 -21.80 3.31 26.31
C VAL A 246 -21.00 3.24 27.62
N PHE A 247 -20.00 4.10 27.79
CA PHE A 247 -19.22 4.13 29.04
C PHE A 247 -20.04 4.56 30.24
N SER A 248 -20.98 5.50 30.10
CA SER A 248 -21.89 5.89 31.17
C SER A 248 -22.79 4.71 31.61
N GLU A 249 -23.28 3.91 30.67
CA GLU A 249 -24.04 2.70 30.99
C GLU A 249 -23.18 1.62 31.65
N LEU A 250 -21.93 1.41 31.19
CA LEU A 250 -20.99 0.50 31.81
C LEU A 250 -20.68 0.91 33.27
N GLU A 251 -20.45 2.20 33.51
CA GLU A 251 -20.22 2.73 34.88
C GLU A 251 -21.45 2.47 35.78
N ALA A 252 -22.66 2.72 35.24
CA ALA A 252 -23.90 2.46 36.02
C ALA A 252 -24.08 0.97 36.34
N ILE A 253 -23.64 0.03 35.50
CA ILE A 253 -23.66 -1.41 35.74
C ILE A 253 -22.72 -1.74 36.92
N ILE A 254 -21.48 -1.24 36.86
CA ILE A 254 -20.47 -1.47 37.90
C ILE A 254 -20.87 -0.83 39.23
N ASP A 255 -21.48 0.35 39.23
CA ASP A 255 -22.01 1.00 40.43
C ASP A 255 -23.10 0.19 41.12
N LYS A 256 -23.98 -0.49 40.39
CA LYS A 256 -24.98 -1.40 40.94
C LYS A 256 -24.31 -2.59 41.61
N LEU A 257 -23.36 -3.22 40.93
CA LEU A 257 -22.59 -4.35 41.52
C LEU A 257 -21.84 -3.92 42.78
N ALA A 258 -21.18 -2.76 42.75
CA ALA A 258 -20.45 -2.24 43.93
C ALA A 258 -21.36 -2.07 45.15
N LYS A 259 -22.59 -1.58 44.96
CA LYS A 259 -23.59 -1.47 46.07
C LYS A 259 -24.02 -2.83 46.60
N GLU A 260 -24.13 -3.86 45.76
CA GLU A 260 -24.44 -5.23 46.20
C GLU A 260 -23.27 -5.86 46.99
N VAL A 261 -22.04 -5.65 46.53
CA VAL A 261 -20.82 -6.05 47.25
C VAL A 261 -20.79 -5.44 48.65
N GLN A 262 -21.03 -4.11 48.77
CA GLN A 262 -21.03 -3.40 50.03
C GLN A 262 -22.12 -3.87 51.01
N ARG A 263 -23.29 -4.26 50.46
CA ARG A 263 -24.41 -4.79 51.27
C ARG A 263 -24.22 -6.26 51.64
N GLY A 264 -23.20 -6.97 51.11
CA GLY A 264 -23.01 -8.40 51.30
C GLY A 264 -24.08 -9.27 50.65
N THR A 265 -24.81 -8.72 49.65
CA THR A 265 -25.90 -9.40 48.97
C THR A 265 -25.49 -10.05 47.67
N LEU A 266 -24.18 -10.13 47.37
CA LEU A 266 -23.67 -10.73 46.15
C LEU A 266 -24.10 -12.19 46.03
N PRO A 267 -24.74 -12.63 44.93
CA PRO A 267 -25.04 -14.04 44.69
C PRO A 267 -23.74 -14.85 44.65
N ARG A 268 -23.64 -15.87 45.54
CA ARG A 268 -22.48 -16.77 45.54
C ARG A 268 -22.80 -17.99 44.68
N LYS A 269 -21.90 -18.37 43.80
CA LYS A 269 -21.96 -19.62 43.06
C LYS A 269 -21.94 -20.78 44.07
N VAL A 270 -23.06 -21.47 44.24
CA VAL A 270 -23.12 -22.65 45.08
C VAL A 270 -22.38 -23.77 44.36
N LEU A 271 -21.12 -23.99 44.71
CA LEU A 271 -20.39 -25.17 44.23
C LEU A 271 -21.10 -26.44 44.75
N PRO A 272 -21.32 -27.47 43.93
CA PRO A 272 -21.77 -28.77 44.37
C PRO A 272 -20.80 -29.26 45.45
N LYS A 273 -21.37 -29.72 46.62
CA LYS A 273 -20.56 -30.25 47.71
C LYS A 273 -19.60 -31.31 47.20
N PRO A 274 -18.29 -31.25 47.48
CA PRO A 274 -17.35 -32.28 47.07
C PRO A 274 -17.69 -33.58 47.78
N LEU A 275 -17.74 -34.68 47.04
CA LEU A 275 -17.66 -36.02 47.57
C LEU A 275 -16.35 -36.19 48.33
N PRO A 276 -16.29 -36.95 49.46
CA PRO A 276 -15.10 -37.06 50.31
C PRO A 276 -13.94 -37.65 49.51
N LEU A 277 -12.85 -36.91 49.41
CA LEU A 277 -11.63 -37.31 48.75
C LEU A 277 -10.72 -38.05 49.75
N ALA A 278 -10.17 -39.17 49.31
CA ALA A 278 -9.07 -39.87 49.99
C ALA A 278 -7.79 -39.01 49.98
N SER A 279 -7.04 -39.10 51.07
CA SER A 279 -5.90 -38.26 51.47
C SER A 279 -4.68 -38.28 50.57
N PRO A 280 -3.71 -37.40 50.81
CA PRO A 280 -2.87 -36.81 49.78
C PRO A 280 -1.48 -37.44 49.66
N THR A 281 -0.86 -37.31 48.52
CA THR A 281 0.60 -37.34 48.39
C THR A 281 1.11 -36.02 47.85
N SER A 282 1.94 -35.43 48.70
CA SER A 282 2.66 -34.19 48.47
C SER A 282 3.73 -34.32 47.39
N PHE A 283 3.82 -33.35 46.47
CA PHE A 283 5.11 -32.96 45.89
C PHE A 283 5.20 -31.43 45.79
N ASN A 284 6.23 -30.97 46.49
CA ASN A 284 6.80 -29.62 46.40
C ASN A 284 7.41 -29.32 45.07
N SER A 285 7.18 -28.14 44.51
CA SER A 285 8.27 -27.30 43.98
C SER A 285 7.75 -25.91 43.62
N SER A 286 8.51 -24.95 44.09
CA SER A 286 8.34 -23.50 44.00
C SER A 286 8.66 -22.91 42.63
N PRO A 287 8.40 -21.61 42.42
CA PRO A 287 8.10 -21.03 41.12
C PRO A 287 9.33 -20.44 40.45
N THR A 288 9.35 -20.44 39.14
CA THR A 288 10.19 -19.54 38.36
C THR A 288 9.33 -18.85 37.29
N SER A 289 9.22 -17.57 37.46
CA SER A 289 8.66 -16.63 36.48
C SER A 289 9.44 -16.64 35.20
N ASN A 290 8.75 -16.81 34.06
CA ASN A 290 9.12 -16.19 32.83
C ASN A 290 7.88 -16.09 31.91
N SER A 291 7.51 -14.87 31.58
CA SER A 291 6.49 -14.53 30.63
C SER A 291 6.93 -14.94 29.22
N LEU A 292 6.38 -16.02 28.73
CA LEU A 292 6.44 -16.41 27.32
C LEU A 292 5.00 -16.58 26.85
N SER A 293 4.70 -15.94 25.73
CA SER A 293 3.40 -15.94 25.07
C SER A 293 2.81 -17.34 24.98
N SER A 294 1.60 -17.51 25.54
CA SER A 294 0.84 -18.75 25.45
C SER A 294 0.49 -19.09 24.00
N PRO A 295 0.57 -20.35 23.56
CA PRO A 295 0.20 -20.75 22.23
C PRO A 295 -1.28 -20.47 21.96
N PRO A 296 -1.66 -20.08 20.72
CA PRO A 296 -3.03 -19.80 20.34
C PRO A 296 -3.93 -21.03 20.49
N LYS A 297 -5.21 -20.83 20.81
CA LYS A 297 -6.22 -21.90 20.98
C LYS A 297 -6.24 -22.80 19.72
N GLY A 298 -5.92 -24.09 19.88
CA GLY A 298 -5.92 -25.09 18.80
C GLY A 298 -4.54 -25.62 18.41
N ALA A 299 -3.46 -25.11 18.99
CA ALA A 299 -2.12 -25.65 18.76
C ALA A 299 -1.88 -26.89 19.65
N SER A 300 -1.49 -28.02 19.03
CA SER A 300 -1.02 -29.20 19.75
C SER A 300 0.40 -28.96 20.25
N THR A 301 0.65 -29.14 21.54
CA THR A 301 1.97 -29.04 22.16
C THR A 301 2.59 -30.40 22.49
N ASP A 302 1.95 -31.49 22.08
CA ASP A 302 2.41 -32.85 22.36
C ASP A 302 3.51 -33.26 21.38
N ASN A 303 4.64 -33.75 21.90
CA ASN A 303 5.81 -34.25 21.15
C ASN A 303 6.56 -33.23 20.27
N LEU A 304 6.72 -31.97 20.73
CA LEU A 304 7.50 -30.96 20.04
C LEU A 304 9.01 -31.13 20.30
N PRO A 305 9.88 -30.86 19.29
CA PRO A 305 11.32 -30.75 19.50
C PRO A 305 11.67 -29.66 20.52
N SER A 306 12.82 -29.81 21.21
CA SER A 306 13.29 -28.81 22.16
C SER A 306 13.48 -27.46 21.48
N GLY A 307 12.85 -26.39 22.00
CA GLY A 307 12.92 -25.03 21.46
C GLY A 307 11.80 -24.66 20.50
N VAL A 308 10.85 -25.56 20.18
CA VAL A 308 9.68 -25.26 19.36
C VAL A 308 8.49 -24.94 20.29
N LEU A 309 7.82 -23.81 20.02
CA LEU A 309 6.66 -23.38 20.79
C LEU A 309 5.38 -24.12 20.38
N TYR A 310 5.11 -24.19 19.08
CA TYR A 310 4.00 -24.90 18.45
C TYR A 310 4.25 -25.05 16.95
N LYS A 311 3.37 -25.78 16.24
CA LYS A 311 3.42 -25.93 14.79
C LYS A 311 2.28 -25.19 14.11
N VAL A 312 2.57 -24.65 12.92
CA VAL A 312 1.56 -24.04 12.06
C VAL A 312 1.62 -24.65 10.66
N LYS A 313 0.49 -24.63 9.97
CA LYS A 313 0.37 -25.08 8.58
C LYS A 313 0.04 -23.89 7.68
N ALA A 314 0.76 -23.74 6.58
CA ALA A 314 0.53 -22.69 5.60
C ALA A 314 -0.87 -22.80 4.96
N SER A 315 -1.65 -21.75 5.05
CA SER A 315 -2.98 -21.60 4.44
C SER A 315 -2.89 -20.93 3.08
N TYR A 316 -1.87 -20.08 2.89
CA TYR A 316 -1.59 -19.36 1.65
C TYR A 316 -0.11 -19.52 1.31
N LYS A 317 0.22 -19.39 0.01
CA LYS A 317 1.61 -19.31 -0.45
C LYS A 317 2.21 -17.97 -0.04
N TYR A 318 3.45 -17.98 0.45
CA TYR A 318 4.21 -16.77 0.73
C TYR A 318 5.55 -16.80 0.01
N GLN A 319 5.93 -15.66 -0.54
CA GLN A 319 7.19 -15.45 -1.24
C GLN A 319 7.95 -14.35 -0.50
N ALA A 320 9.12 -14.70 0.04
CA ALA A 320 9.97 -13.78 0.78
C ALA A 320 10.32 -12.54 -0.06
N GLU A 321 10.20 -11.37 0.53
CA GLU A 321 10.60 -10.09 -0.06
C GLU A 321 12.03 -9.73 0.36
N ASP A 322 12.45 -10.19 1.56
CA ASP A 322 13.78 -9.98 2.13
C ASP A 322 14.49 -11.30 2.46
N GLY A 323 15.81 -11.22 2.71
CA GLY A 323 16.67 -12.41 2.88
C GLY A 323 16.53 -13.14 4.22
N ASP A 324 15.84 -12.57 5.19
CA ASP A 324 15.54 -13.09 6.53
C ASP A 324 14.12 -13.67 6.62
N GLU A 325 13.34 -13.60 5.54
CA GLU A 325 11.99 -14.13 5.45
C GLU A 325 11.96 -15.57 4.90
N LEU A 326 10.93 -16.31 5.28
CA LEU A 326 10.74 -17.72 4.93
C LEU A 326 9.79 -17.89 3.74
N ASN A 327 10.27 -18.53 2.67
CA ASN A 327 9.44 -18.94 1.54
C ASN A 327 8.67 -20.22 1.85
N PHE A 328 7.35 -20.28 1.56
CA PHE A 328 6.58 -21.52 1.70
C PHE A 328 5.37 -21.59 0.76
N ASP A 329 5.00 -22.81 0.42
CA ASP A 329 3.80 -23.13 -0.33
C ASP A 329 2.64 -23.59 0.58
N VAL A 330 1.42 -23.56 0.04
CA VAL A 330 0.21 -23.97 0.78
C VAL A 330 0.36 -25.42 1.26
N GLY A 331 0.08 -25.65 2.54
CA GLY A 331 0.13 -26.97 3.17
C GLY A 331 1.46 -27.32 3.84
N GLU A 332 2.52 -26.54 3.66
CA GLU A 332 3.78 -26.75 4.38
C GLU A 332 3.63 -26.50 5.88
N VAL A 333 4.42 -27.24 6.66
CA VAL A 333 4.41 -27.15 8.12
C VAL A 333 5.66 -26.36 8.58
N ILE A 334 5.41 -25.39 9.46
CA ILE A 334 6.44 -24.52 10.02
C ILE A 334 6.42 -24.69 11.53
N GLN A 335 7.56 -24.90 12.14
CA GLN A 335 7.76 -24.99 13.58
C GLN A 335 8.06 -23.59 14.10
N VAL A 336 7.15 -23.02 14.87
CA VAL A 336 7.32 -21.70 15.48
C VAL A 336 8.30 -21.76 16.64
N ILE A 337 9.30 -20.91 16.62
CA ILE A 337 10.33 -20.81 17.65
C ILE A 337 10.32 -19.44 18.33
N PRO A 338 10.87 -19.30 19.55
CA PRO A 338 11.02 -17.98 20.18
C PRO A 338 11.92 -17.07 19.34
N TYR A 339 11.66 -15.77 19.41
CA TYR A 339 12.53 -14.75 18.82
C TYR A 339 13.90 -14.78 19.50
N GLU A 340 14.96 -14.64 18.71
CA GLU A 340 16.34 -14.59 19.22
C GLU A 340 16.72 -13.16 19.64
N ASP A 341 16.16 -12.16 18.97
CA ASP A 341 16.37 -10.74 19.27
C ASP A 341 15.08 -10.08 19.80
N PRO A 342 15.15 -9.28 20.88
CA PRO A 342 14.00 -8.51 21.36
C PRO A 342 13.45 -7.48 20.34
N GLU A 343 14.25 -7.06 19.35
CA GLU A 343 13.82 -6.15 18.30
C GLU A 343 12.91 -6.84 17.27
N GLU A 344 13.13 -8.12 16.96
CA GLU A 344 12.26 -8.94 16.10
C GLU A 344 10.85 -9.13 16.69
N GLN A 345 10.70 -9.05 18.00
CA GLN A 345 9.40 -9.15 18.69
C GLN A 345 8.50 -7.93 18.45
N GLN A 346 9.02 -6.83 17.91
CA GLN A 346 8.26 -5.59 17.69
C GLN A 346 7.46 -5.57 16.39
N GLU A 347 7.67 -6.52 15.49
CA GLU A 347 6.90 -6.63 14.25
C GLU A 347 5.59 -7.39 14.49
N GLU A 348 4.53 -6.64 14.81
CA GLU A 348 3.18 -7.20 15.02
C GLU A 348 2.71 -7.95 13.76
N GLY A 349 2.36 -9.23 13.95
CA GLY A 349 1.83 -10.09 12.89
C GLY A 349 2.86 -10.98 12.21
N TRP A 350 4.13 -10.90 12.60
CA TRP A 350 5.19 -11.78 12.12
C TRP A 350 5.56 -12.82 13.18
N LEU A 351 6.02 -13.98 12.73
CA LEU A 351 6.50 -15.08 13.56
C LEU A 351 7.85 -15.55 13.04
N THR A 352 8.70 -16.05 13.93
CA THR A 352 9.95 -16.73 13.54
C THR A 352 9.75 -18.23 13.59
N GLY A 353 10.20 -18.94 12.58
CA GLY A 353 10.02 -20.38 12.51
C GLY A 353 11.01 -21.10 11.63
N ILE A 354 10.92 -22.44 11.69
CA ILE A 354 11.73 -23.36 10.90
C ILE A 354 10.79 -24.21 10.05
N LYS A 355 11.01 -24.22 8.74
CA LYS A 355 10.25 -25.03 7.80
C LYS A 355 10.61 -26.50 7.99
N GLU A 356 9.63 -27.36 8.28
CA GLU A 356 9.86 -28.76 8.64
C GLU A 356 10.45 -29.57 7.48
N SER A 357 10.14 -29.19 6.23
CA SER A 357 10.57 -29.88 5.02
C SER A 357 12.04 -29.61 4.63
N THR A 358 12.54 -28.40 4.89
CA THR A 358 13.87 -27.96 4.42
C THR A 358 14.83 -27.62 5.55
N GLY A 359 14.32 -27.34 6.76
CA GLY A 359 15.10 -26.83 7.88
C GLY A 359 15.50 -25.36 7.74
N GLU A 360 14.98 -24.66 6.75
CA GLU A 360 15.19 -23.21 6.59
C GLU A 360 14.52 -22.46 7.74
N LYS A 361 15.24 -21.47 8.30
CA LYS A 361 14.78 -20.60 9.35
C LYS A 361 14.54 -19.19 8.80
N GLY A 362 13.46 -18.53 9.21
CA GLY A 362 13.19 -17.15 8.85
C GLY A 362 11.91 -16.62 9.47
N MET A 363 11.64 -15.35 9.25
CA MET A 363 10.40 -14.69 9.64
C MET A 363 9.29 -14.93 8.62
N PHE A 364 8.04 -14.95 9.07
CA PHE A 364 6.90 -15.13 8.18
C PHE A 364 5.62 -14.51 8.76
N PRO A 365 4.68 -14.08 7.91
CA PRO A 365 3.43 -13.46 8.35
C PRO A 365 2.49 -14.53 8.96
N ALA A 366 2.10 -14.34 10.21
CA ALA A 366 1.24 -15.26 10.98
C ALA A 366 -0.12 -15.53 10.31
N ASN A 367 -0.68 -14.52 9.64
CA ASN A 367 -1.99 -14.59 8.98
C ASN A 367 -1.99 -15.45 7.71
N PHE A 368 -0.82 -15.88 7.19
CA PHE A 368 -0.70 -16.84 6.10
C PHE A 368 -0.72 -18.30 6.58
N THR A 369 -0.76 -18.50 7.88
CA THR A 369 -0.69 -19.83 8.51
C THR A 369 -1.81 -20.05 9.52
N ARG A 370 -2.02 -21.31 9.96
CA ARG A 370 -2.95 -21.68 11.03
C ARG A 370 -2.27 -22.67 11.98
N PRO A 371 -2.52 -22.62 13.30
CA PRO A 371 -2.04 -23.61 14.25
C PRO A 371 -2.56 -25.02 13.95
N ILE A 372 -1.73 -26.04 14.22
CA ILE A 372 -2.09 -27.48 14.06
C ILE A 372 -1.67 -28.26 15.30
#